data_c304391d49ec072ff168cd781e987acb
#
_entry.id   c304391d49ec072ff168cd781e987acb
#
_cell.length_a   1.000
_cell.length_b   1.000
_cell.length_c   1.000
_cell.angle_alpha   90.00
_cell.angle_beta   90.00
_cell.angle_gamma   90.00
#
_symmetry.space_group_name_H-M   'P 1'
#
loop_
_entity.id
_entity.type
_entity.pdbx_description
1 polymer ?
#
loop_
_entity_poly.entity_id
_entity_poly.type
_entity_poly.pdbx_seq_one_letter_code
_entity_poly.pdbx_strand_id
1 'polypeptide(L)'
;IDVSSKNSNGGNIELTGKEISIKSGSKLLASGKTGGGNVLIGGDWKGSGELLQSTYATVEKNSLIDASSKSSGDGGKIVVWSDIKNSKSKTSVNGTLLAYAVDGDGGKIETSGATLEHKNIKINASSKNGKSGLWLIDPYTYTIGGLSAGTIELTLAMGTSVSVLTSANSTGYGSGGDSNTYGDITLNNSINYRGSSDVTLTLNAARNITVASGASILDTGSGKLGVKFISGGSQTINGTISVAGTVDLKTTTYKLTKNVYGDSSSTTYTYSTSGVHTLTLASGYSSGTFDIRGAQGGANSRGNMGGKGGKVTGSFSNLSAGSVLKIYVGGVGGNGKQGQSYTSYTAGGYNGGGTGGNKDQGGGGGGATDIRLDGTALTDRIAVAGGGGGR
;
A
#
# COMPACT_ATOMS: atom_id res chain seq x y z
N ILE A 1 -22.66 1.91 -25.37
CA ILE A 1 -21.45 2.21 -26.17
C ILE A 1 -20.71 0.90 -26.35
N ASP A 2 -20.35 0.58 -27.60
CA ASP A 2 -19.63 -0.65 -27.93
C ASP A 2 -18.44 -0.31 -28.86
N VAL A 3 -17.24 -0.50 -28.34
CA VAL A 3 -15.97 -0.39 -29.04
C VAL A 3 -15.19 -1.70 -28.92
N SER A 4 -15.88 -2.79 -28.68
CA SER A 4 -15.27 -4.13 -28.58
C SER A 4 -14.74 -4.61 -29.95
N SER A 5 -13.76 -5.52 -29.93
CA SER A 5 -13.17 -6.07 -31.15
C SER A 5 -13.14 -7.61 -31.09
N LYS A 6 -13.58 -8.23 -32.17
CA LYS A 6 -13.52 -9.69 -32.34
C LYS A 6 -12.16 -10.17 -32.87
N ASN A 7 -11.31 -9.27 -33.36
CA ASN A 7 -10.07 -9.64 -34.04
C ASN A 7 -8.81 -8.98 -33.48
N SER A 8 -8.95 -7.91 -32.69
CA SER A 8 -7.87 -7.10 -32.15
C SER A 8 -8.13 -6.70 -30.68
N ASN A 9 -7.38 -5.76 -30.16
CA ASN A 9 -7.65 -5.16 -28.86
C ASN A 9 -8.98 -4.40 -28.88
N GLY A 10 -9.61 -4.29 -27.72
CA GLY A 10 -10.74 -3.39 -27.50
C GLY A 10 -10.36 -1.93 -27.67
N GLY A 11 -11.34 -1.07 -27.96
CA GLY A 11 -11.16 0.36 -28.11
C GLY A 11 -11.16 1.13 -26.78
N ASN A 12 -11.23 2.46 -26.91
CA ASN A 12 -11.29 3.36 -25.76
C ASN A 12 -12.66 4.03 -25.64
N ILE A 13 -13.18 4.10 -24.42
CA ILE A 13 -14.36 4.87 -24.03
C ILE A 13 -13.92 5.88 -22.98
N GLU A 14 -14.11 7.16 -23.26
CA GLU A 14 -13.81 8.25 -22.33
C GLU A 14 -15.08 9.05 -22.09
N LEU A 15 -15.54 9.11 -20.86
CA LEU A 15 -16.70 9.87 -20.44
C LEU A 15 -16.26 10.94 -19.45
N THR A 16 -16.39 12.20 -19.86
CA THR A 16 -16.00 13.36 -19.07
C THR A 16 -17.21 14.25 -18.77
N GLY A 17 -17.20 14.89 -17.64
CA GLY A 17 -18.26 15.79 -17.20
C GLY A 17 -18.19 16.00 -15.69
N LYS A 18 -18.82 17.07 -15.21
CA LYS A 18 -18.92 17.33 -13.77
C LYS A 18 -19.71 16.24 -13.04
N GLU A 19 -20.77 15.77 -13.68
CA GLU A 19 -21.65 14.72 -13.19
C GLU A 19 -21.85 13.68 -14.28
N ILE A 20 -21.54 12.41 -13.97
CA ILE A 20 -21.67 11.30 -14.90
C ILE A 20 -22.53 10.23 -14.25
N SER A 21 -23.52 9.75 -15.00
CA SER A 21 -24.41 8.69 -14.54
C SER A 21 -24.57 7.60 -15.61
N ILE A 22 -24.05 6.43 -15.32
CA ILE A 22 -24.27 5.22 -16.09
C ILE A 22 -25.52 4.55 -15.56
N LYS A 23 -26.62 4.68 -16.31
CA LYS A 23 -27.94 4.21 -15.89
C LYS A 23 -28.05 2.70 -15.87
N SER A 24 -29.00 2.21 -15.08
CA SER A 24 -29.30 0.78 -14.98
C SER A 24 -29.49 0.12 -16.36
N GLY A 25 -28.86 -1.03 -16.57
CA GLY A 25 -28.90 -1.76 -17.84
C GLY A 25 -27.96 -1.23 -18.93
N SER A 26 -27.22 -0.14 -18.68
CA SER A 26 -26.23 0.37 -19.64
C SER A 26 -25.08 -0.61 -19.83
N LYS A 27 -24.53 -0.60 -21.06
CA LYS A 27 -23.36 -1.39 -21.41
C LYS A 27 -22.27 -0.50 -22.02
N LEU A 28 -21.08 -0.55 -21.44
CA LEU A 28 -19.85 0.05 -21.98
C LEU A 28 -18.90 -1.09 -22.30
N LEU A 29 -18.76 -1.40 -23.59
CA LEU A 29 -18.04 -2.58 -24.05
C LEU A 29 -16.77 -2.16 -24.79
N ALA A 30 -15.63 -2.48 -24.21
CA ALA A 30 -14.30 -2.26 -24.76
C ALA A 30 -13.47 -3.56 -24.71
N SER A 31 -14.12 -4.72 -24.75
CA SER A 31 -13.42 -6.01 -24.75
C SER A 31 -12.76 -6.28 -26.09
N GLY A 32 -11.65 -7.02 -26.10
CA GLY A 32 -10.96 -7.40 -27.32
C GLY A 32 -10.54 -8.85 -27.34
N LYS A 33 -10.19 -9.37 -28.53
CA LYS A 33 -9.70 -10.73 -28.70
C LYS A 33 -8.25 -10.84 -28.18
N THR A 34 -7.40 -9.86 -28.50
CA THR A 34 -5.96 -9.89 -28.26
C THR A 34 -5.51 -8.95 -27.14
N GLY A 35 -6.43 -8.31 -26.45
CA GLY A 35 -6.23 -7.42 -25.31
C GLY A 35 -7.50 -6.64 -25.01
N GLY A 36 -7.73 -6.32 -23.74
CA GLY A 36 -8.80 -5.44 -23.34
C GLY A 36 -8.52 -3.99 -23.72
N GLY A 37 -9.58 -3.17 -23.86
CA GLY A 37 -9.47 -1.73 -24.10
C GLY A 37 -9.49 -0.90 -22.81
N ASN A 38 -9.81 0.39 -22.94
CA ASN A 38 -9.90 1.29 -21.80
C ASN A 38 -11.31 1.87 -21.68
N VAL A 39 -11.81 1.96 -20.44
CA VAL A 39 -13.05 2.65 -20.11
C VAL A 39 -12.77 3.62 -18.97
N LEU A 40 -12.75 4.92 -19.27
CA LEU A 40 -12.44 5.99 -18.35
C LEU A 40 -13.69 6.82 -18.09
N ILE A 41 -14.16 6.85 -16.87
CA ILE A 41 -15.38 7.55 -16.45
C ILE A 41 -15.00 8.57 -15.38
N GLY A 42 -15.03 9.85 -15.72
CA GLY A 42 -14.80 10.96 -14.81
C GLY A 42 -13.34 11.24 -14.43
N GLY A 43 -12.38 10.62 -15.11
CA GLY A 43 -10.94 10.82 -14.92
C GLY A 43 -10.13 9.62 -15.36
N ASP A 44 -8.81 9.72 -15.30
CA ASP A 44 -7.89 8.62 -15.58
C ASP A 44 -7.31 8.03 -14.28
N TRP A 45 -6.52 6.99 -14.41
CA TRP A 45 -5.91 6.20 -13.33
C TRP A 45 -5.24 7.08 -12.27
N LYS A 46 -5.72 6.98 -11.03
CA LYS A 46 -5.26 7.80 -9.89
C LYS A 46 -5.33 9.32 -10.15
N GLY A 47 -6.31 9.77 -10.92
CA GLY A 47 -6.48 11.16 -11.26
C GLY A 47 -5.35 11.75 -12.09
N SER A 48 -4.58 10.92 -12.79
CA SER A 48 -3.52 11.36 -13.69
C SER A 48 -4.08 11.86 -15.03
N GLY A 49 -3.20 12.39 -15.87
CA GLY A 49 -3.56 12.86 -17.21
C GLY A 49 -4.35 14.17 -17.20
N GLU A 50 -4.92 14.50 -18.36
CA GLU A 50 -5.59 15.78 -18.63
C GLU A 50 -7.13 15.67 -18.69
N LEU A 51 -7.68 14.47 -18.45
CA LEU A 51 -9.14 14.29 -18.49
C LEU A 51 -9.80 15.13 -17.39
N LEU A 52 -10.91 15.80 -17.77
CA LEU A 52 -11.73 16.54 -16.83
C LEU A 52 -12.22 15.60 -15.72
N GLN A 53 -11.88 15.93 -14.48
CA GLN A 53 -12.25 15.14 -13.32
C GLN A 53 -13.69 15.46 -12.90
N SER A 54 -14.51 14.43 -12.72
CA SER A 54 -15.90 14.61 -12.28
C SER A 54 -16.01 14.94 -10.80
N THR A 55 -17.09 15.60 -10.41
CA THR A 55 -17.47 15.73 -9.00
C THR A 55 -18.35 14.56 -8.56
N TYR A 56 -19.19 14.05 -9.48
CA TYR A 56 -20.07 12.91 -9.20
C TYR A 56 -19.95 11.88 -10.32
N ALA A 57 -19.65 10.64 -9.95
CA ALA A 57 -19.62 9.50 -10.86
C ALA A 57 -20.52 8.40 -10.30
N THR A 58 -21.54 7.99 -11.05
CA THR A 58 -22.48 6.95 -10.63
C THR A 58 -22.57 5.85 -11.68
N VAL A 59 -22.43 4.61 -11.23
CA VAL A 59 -22.72 3.42 -12.02
C VAL A 59 -23.84 2.66 -11.33
N GLU A 60 -25.01 2.67 -11.94
CA GLU A 60 -26.22 2.07 -11.37
C GLU A 60 -26.19 0.53 -11.49
N LYS A 61 -27.05 -0.14 -10.72
CA LYS A 61 -27.19 -1.61 -10.74
C LYS A 61 -27.51 -2.12 -12.16
N ASN A 62 -27.13 -3.37 -12.44
CA ASN A 62 -27.32 -4.02 -13.73
C ASN A 62 -26.57 -3.36 -14.91
N SER A 63 -25.72 -2.40 -14.67
CA SER A 63 -24.81 -1.86 -15.69
C SER A 63 -23.62 -2.81 -15.86
N LEU A 64 -23.12 -2.92 -17.09
CA LEU A 64 -21.95 -3.71 -17.45
C LEU A 64 -20.88 -2.82 -18.08
N ILE A 65 -19.70 -2.84 -17.50
CA ILE A 65 -18.48 -2.22 -18.06
C ILE A 65 -17.49 -3.37 -18.32
N ASP A 66 -17.15 -3.61 -19.58
CA ASP A 66 -16.31 -4.76 -19.98
C ASP A 66 -15.13 -4.33 -20.82
N ALA A 67 -13.94 -4.40 -20.25
CA ALA A 67 -12.65 -4.19 -20.89
C ALA A 67 -11.80 -5.48 -20.87
N SER A 68 -12.41 -6.64 -20.97
CA SER A 68 -11.72 -7.93 -20.86
C SER A 68 -10.99 -8.33 -22.13
N SER A 69 -9.94 -9.13 -21.98
CA SER A 69 -9.32 -9.87 -23.08
C SER A 69 -9.95 -11.27 -23.21
N LYS A 70 -10.44 -11.60 -24.38
CA LYS A 70 -11.25 -12.80 -24.60
C LYS A 70 -10.44 -14.03 -25.07
N SER A 71 -9.21 -13.83 -25.54
CA SER A 71 -8.38 -14.91 -26.06
C SER A 71 -6.92 -14.80 -25.61
N SER A 72 -6.21 -13.78 -26.05
CA SER A 72 -4.78 -13.55 -25.73
C SER A 72 -4.57 -12.11 -25.33
N GLY A 73 -3.42 -11.83 -24.67
CA GLY A 73 -3.10 -10.48 -24.18
C GLY A 73 -3.81 -10.12 -22.88
N ASP A 74 -3.44 -9.01 -22.32
CA ASP A 74 -3.84 -8.59 -20.98
C ASP A 74 -5.26 -8.04 -20.95
N GLY A 75 -5.91 -8.13 -19.79
CA GLY A 75 -7.14 -7.40 -19.49
C GLY A 75 -6.90 -5.89 -19.55
N GLY A 76 -7.96 -5.14 -19.89
CA GLY A 76 -7.87 -3.69 -20.06
C GLY A 76 -7.93 -2.90 -18.76
N LYS A 77 -8.23 -1.61 -18.92
CA LYS A 77 -8.31 -0.65 -17.81
C LYS A 77 -9.73 -0.09 -17.69
N ILE A 78 -10.26 -0.11 -16.47
CA ILE A 78 -11.53 0.55 -16.13
C ILE A 78 -11.27 1.51 -14.99
N VAL A 79 -11.71 2.76 -15.14
CA VAL A 79 -11.63 3.80 -14.10
C VAL A 79 -13.02 4.40 -13.89
N VAL A 80 -13.52 4.41 -12.66
CA VAL A 80 -14.69 5.18 -12.24
C VAL A 80 -14.22 6.15 -11.16
N TRP A 81 -14.11 7.41 -11.54
CA TRP A 81 -13.41 8.44 -10.79
C TRP A 81 -14.27 9.66 -10.51
N SER A 82 -14.16 10.18 -9.30
CA SER A 82 -14.49 11.58 -9.02
C SER A 82 -13.32 12.24 -8.30
N ASP A 83 -13.14 13.55 -8.50
CA ASP A 83 -11.96 14.30 -8.03
C ASP A 83 -11.73 14.13 -6.53
N ILE A 84 -10.79 13.27 -6.19
CA ILE A 84 -10.45 12.96 -4.81
C ILE A 84 -9.94 14.20 -4.04
N LYS A 85 -9.45 15.25 -4.72
CA LYS A 85 -9.05 16.51 -4.09
C LYS A 85 -10.26 17.42 -3.73
N ASN A 86 -11.42 17.11 -4.24
CA ASN A 86 -12.65 17.82 -3.93
C ASN A 86 -13.42 17.06 -2.84
N SER A 87 -13.45 17.58 -1.62
CA SER A 87 -14.12 16.93 -0.48
C SER A 87 -15.62 16.66 -0.68
N LYS A 88 -16.25 17.31 -1.67
CA LYS A 88 -17.65 17.09 -2.04
C LYS A 88 -17.83 16.00 -3.09
N SER A 89 -16.73 15.49 -3.65
CA SER A 89 -16.80 14.49 -4.70
C SER A 89 -17.32 13.16 -4.17
N LYS A 90 -18.08 12.48 -5.02
CA LYS A 90 -18.67 11.20 -4.67
C LYS A 90 -18.68 10.27 -5.87
N THR A 91 -18.19 9.04 -5.64
CA THR A 91 -18.34 7.94 -6.58
C THR A 91 -19.21 6.85 -5.97
N SER A 92 -20.24 6.41 -6.71
CA SER A 92 -21.13 5.32 -6.29
C SER A 92 -21.19 4.26 -7.38
N VAL A 93 -20.78 3.02 -7.05
CA VAL A 93 -20.70 1.95 -8.03
C VAL A 93 -21.50 0.72 -7.56
N ASN A 94 -22.50 0.34 -8.38
CA ASN A 94 -23.38 -0.80 -8.14
C ASN A 94 -23.42 -1.78 -9.32
N GLY A 95 -22.59 -1.59 -10.34
CA GLY A 95 -22.56 -2.38 -11.58
C GLY A 95 -21.58 -3.53 -11.57
N THR A 96 -21.40 -4.15 -12.74
CA THR A 96 -20.40 -5.18 -12.99
C THR A 96 -19.27 -4.59 -13.83
N LEU A 97 -18.05 -4.71 -13.35
CA LEU A 97 -16.81 -4.22 -13.98
C LEU A 97 -15.90 -5.41 -14.28
N LEU A 98 -15.59 -5.64 -15.54
CA LEU A 98 -14.83 -6.79 -16.03
C LEU A 98 -13.58 -6.32 -16.80
N ALA A 99 -12.42 -6.73 -16.34
CA ALA A 99 -11.13 -6.53 -17.02
C ALA A 99 -10.30 -7.80 -16.95
N TYR A 100 -10.94 -8.98 -17.05
CA TYR A 100 -10.24 -10.26 -16.97
C TYR A 100 -9.44 -10.57 -18.25
N ALA A 101 -8.51 -11.51 -18.15
CA ALA A 101 -7.79 -12.07 -19.28
C ALA A 101 -7.91 -13.60 -19.33
N VAL A 102 -7.89 -14.14 -20.55
CA VAL A 102 -7.81 -15.59 -20.75
C VAL A 102 -6.34 -16.02 -20.79
N ASP A 103 -5.57 -15.38 -21.66
CA ASP A 103 -4.17 -15.71 -21.93
C ASP A 103 -3.33 -14.42 -21.93
N GLY A 104 -2.91 -14.02 -20.74
CA GLY A 104 -2.27 -12.74 -20.42
C GLY A 104 -2.57 -12.37 -18.97
N ASP A 105 -2.05 -11.26 -18.50
CA ASP A 105 -2.28 -10.80 -17.13
C ASP A 105 -3.69 -10.15 -17.00
N GLY A 106 -4.31 -10.29 -15.86
CA GLY A 106 -5.56 -9.60 -15.53
C GLY A 106 -5.39 -8.07 -15.58
N GLY A 107 -6.47 -7.38 -15.92
CA GLY A 107 -6.44 -5.92 -16.08
C GLY A 107 -6.48 -5.12 -14.79
N LYS A 108 -6.81 -3.84 -14.92
CA LYS A 108 -6.85 -2.90 -13.80
C LYS A 108 -8.21 -2.23 -13.72
N ILE A 109 -8.80 -2.25 -12.53
CA ILE A 109 -10.06 -1.58 -12.23
C ILE A 109 -9.82 -0.61 -11.08
N GLU A 110 -10.27 0.62 -11.22
CA GLU A 110 -10.20 1.63 -10.17
C GLU A 110 -11.58 2.20 -9.88
N THR A 111 -11.87 2.36 -8.60
CA THR A 111 -13.05 3.09 -8.11
C THR A 111 -12.58 4.05 -7.03
N SER A 112 -12.72 5.35 -7.28
CA SER A 112 -12.09 6.40 -6.48
C SER A 112 -12.97 7.63 -6.33
N GLY A 113 -12.86 8.31 -5.20
CA GLY A 113 -13.54 9.55 -4.89
C GLY A 113 -13.42 9.91 -3.43
N ALA A 114 -13.56 11.19 -3.06
CA ALA A 114 -13.48 11.61 -1.66
C ALA A 114 -14.47 10.81 -0.79
N THR A 115 -15.70 10.65 -1.29
CA THR A 115 -16.67 9.67 -0.77
C THR A 115 -16.87 8.56 -1.78
N LEU A 116 -16.72 7.31 -1.34
CA LEU A 116 -16.84 6.14 -2.18
C LEU A 116 -17.88 5.17 -1.62
N GLU A 117 -18.86 4.80 -2.42
CA GLU A 117 -19.91 3.85 -2.07
C GLU A 117 -19.91 2.65 -3.02
N HIS A 118 -19.82 1.46 -2.46
CA HIS A 118 -19.98 0.20 -3.17
C HIS A 118 -21.18 -0.54 -2.59
N LYS A 119 -22.22 -0.75 -3.43
CA LYS A 119 -23.39 -1.56 -3.08
C LYS A 119 -23.58 -2.59 -4.18
N ASN A 120 -23.45 -3.87 -3.90
CA ASN A 120 -23.62 -4.94 -4.89
C ASN A 120 -22.71 -4.82 -6.15
N ILE A 121 -21.57 -4.19 -6.04
CA ILE A 121 -20.59 -4.14 -7.11
C ILE A 121 -20.01 -5.54 -7.37
N LYS A 122 -19.78 -5.88 -8.63
CA LYS A 122 -19.09 -7.11 -9.04
C LYS A 122 -17.83 -6.74 -9.81
N ILE A 123 -16.69 -7.22 -9.34
CA ILE A 123 -15.37 -6.93 -9.90
C ILE A 123 -14.73 -8.23 -10.36
N ASN A 124 -14.21 -8.21 -11.58
CA ASN A 124 -13.37 -9.30 -12.07
C ASN A 124 -12.26 -8.75 -12.97
N ALA A 125 -11.04 -8.75 -12.47
CA ALA A 125 -9.81 -8.50 -13.21
C ALA A 125 -8.87 -9.72 -13.12
N SER A 126 -9.41 -10.92 -12.98
CA SER A 126 -8.62 -12.16 -12.89
C SER A 126 -7.88 -12.47 -14.19
N SER A 127 -6.95 -13.39 -14.12
CA SER A 127 -6.40 -14.07 -15.29
C SER A 127 -6.59 -15.58 -15.15
N LYS A 128 -6.83 -16.25 -16.27
CA LYS A 128 -6.87 -17.70 -16.30
C LYS A 128 -5.47 -18.30 -16.35
N ASN A 129 -4.58 -17.74 -17.18
CA ASN A 129 -3.25 -18.30 -17.46
C ASN A 129 -2.11 -17.30 -17.19
N GLY A 130 -2.38 -16.14 -16.59
CA GLY A 130 -1.40 -15.11 -16.23
C GLY A 130 -1.53 -14.70 -14.76
N LYS A 131 -0.97 -13.55 -14.44
CA LYS A 131 -1.03 -12.98 -13.09
C LYS A 131 -2.41 -12.38 -12.82
N SER A 132 -2.83 -12.41 -11.56
CA SER A 132 -4.03 -11.69 -11.12
C SER A 132 -3.93 -10.20 -11.45
N GLY A 133 -5.02 -9.62 -11.96
CA GLY A 133 -5.14 -8.18 -12.09
C GLY A 133 -5.46 -7.50 -10.79
N LEU A 134 -5.84 -6.23 -10.85
CA LEU A 134 -5.95 -5.36 -9.69
C LEU A 134 -7.28 -4.61 -9.65
N TRP A 135 -7.93 -4.61 -8.50
CA TRP A 135 -8.94 -3.62 -8.13
C TRP A 135 -8.36 -2.62 -7.12
N LEU A 136 -8.29 -1.35 -7.50
CA LEU A 136 -7.89 -0.23 -6.65
C LEU A 136 -9.14 0.49 -6.10
N ILE A 137 -9.17 0.67 -4.79
CA ILE A 137 -10.18 1.40 -4.03
C ILE A 137 -9.47 2.59 -3.40
N ASP A 138 -9.81 3.84 -3.78
CA ASP A 138 -9.08 5.03 -3.31
C ASP A 138 -10.05 6.14 -2.82
N PRO A 139 -10.52 6.08 -1.57
CA PRO A 139 -11.22 7.14 -0.87
C PRO A 139 -10.30 7.93 0.08
N TYR A 140 -10.83 8.96 0.75
CA TYR A 140 -10.10 9.68 1.82
C TYR A 140 -9.79 8.82 3.03
N THR A 141 -10.73 8.04 3.44
CA THR A 141 -10.62 7.07 4.54
C THR A 141 -11.48 5.87 4.19
N TYR A 142 -11.14 4.70 4.68
CA TYR A 142 -11.89 3.51 4.33
C TYR A 142 -12.10 2.58 5.53
N THR A 143 -13.38 2.32 5.80
CA THR A 143 -13.77 1.31 6.77
C THR A 143 -14.25 0.07 6.03
N ILE A 144 -13.52 -1.02 6.17
CA ILE A 144 -13.88 -2.33 5.63
C ILE A 144 -14.87 -2.97 6.62
N GLY A 145 -16.15 -2.67 6.42
CA GLY A 145 -17.29 -3.23 7.17
C GLY A 145 -17.87 -4.45 6.49
N GLY A 146 -19.03 -4.94 6.96
CA GLY A 146 -19.61 -6.20 6.48
C GLY A 146 -19.80 -6.28 4.96
N LEU A 147 -20.42 -5.29 4.34
CA LEU A 147 -20.66 -5.29 2.88
C LEU A 147 -19.36 -5.16 2.10
N SER A 148 -18.48 -4.25 2.48
CA SER A 148 -17.21 -4.05 1.78
C SER A 148 -16.25 -5.22 2.01
N ALA A 149 -16.21 -5.82 3.21
CA ALA A 149 -15.43 -7.02 3.47
C ALA A 149 -15.88 -8.19 2.58
N GLY A 150 -17.18 -8.44 2.50
CA GLY A 150 -17.73 -9.49 1.62
C GLY A 150 -17.44 -9.24 0.13
N THR A 151 -17.50 -7.99 -0.32
CA THR A 151 -17.14 -7.64 -1.70
C THR A 151 -15.66 -7.87 -1.99
N ILE A 152 -14.78 -7.47 -1.08
CA ILE A 152 -13.33 -7.71 -1.18
C ILE A 152 -13.06 -9.22 -1.19
N GLU A 153 -13.68 -9.97 -0.28
CA GLU A 153 -13.55 -11.43 -0.19
C GLU A 153 -13.93 -12.12 -1.51
N LEU A 154 -15.10 -11.78 -2.07
CA LEU A 154 -15.54 -12.30 -3.36
C LEU A 154 -14.59 -11.94 -4.51
N THR A 155 -14.11 -10.71 -4.55
CA THR A 155 -13.18 -10.22 -5.58
C THR A 155 -11.85 -10.98 -5.53
N LEU A 156 -11.29 -11.16 -4.33
CA LEU A 156 -10.09 -11.96 -4.12
C LEU A 156 -10.34 -13.43 -4.54
N ALA A 157 -11.46 -14.02 -4.12
CA ALA A 157 -11.82 -15.41 -4.45
C ALA A 157 -11.98 -15.65 -5.96
N MET A 158 -12.37 -14.63 -6.72
CA MET A 158 -12.42 -14.66 -8.18
C MET A 158 -11.04 -14.50 -8.84
N GLY A 159 -9.95 -14.39 -8.10
CA GLY A 159 -8.59 -14.27 -8.63
C GLY A 159 -8.17 -12.85 -8.99
N THR A 160 -8.77 -11.83 -8.37
CA THR A 160 -8.39 -10.43 -8.53
C THR A 160 -7.75 -9.91 -7.25
N SER A 161 -6.54 -9.37 -7.33
CA SER A 161 -5.89 -8.69 -6.21
C SER A 161 -6.61 -7.39 -5.86
N VAL A 162 -6.64 -7.03 -4.58
CA VAL A 162 -7.31 -5.82 -4.11
C VAL A 162 -6.32 -4.90 -3.41
N SER A 163 -6.36 -3.62 -3.76
CA SER A 163 -5.59 -2.57 -3.07
C SER A 163 -6.54 -1.50 -2.56
N VAL A 164 -6.55 -1.27 -1.27
CA VAL A 164 -7.17 -0.09 -0.65
C VAL A 164 -6.07 0.94 -0.43
N LEU A 165 -6.21 2.08 -1.07
CA LEU A 165 -5.33 3.24 -0.92
C LEU A 165 -6.13 4.36 -0.27
N THR A 166 -5.56 5.04 0.71
CA THR A 166 -6.15 6.29 1.22
C THR A 166 -5.14 7.40 1.10
N SER A 167 -5.59 8.53 0.62
CA SER A 167 -4.77 9.72 0.48
C SER A 167 -5.10 10.68 1.60
N ALA A 168 -4.20 10.85 2.56
CA ALA A 168 -4.26 11.95 3.49
C ALA A 168 -3.24 12.99 3.07
N ASN A 169 -3.61 13.88 2.23
CA ASN A 169 -2.78 15.03 2.01
C ASN A 169 -3.49 16.25 2.61
N SER A 170 -3.02 16.67 3.78
CA SER A 170 -3.49 17.87 4.47
C SER A 170 -3.36 19.16 3.63
N THR A 171 -2.64 19.10 2.52
CA THR A 171 -2.37 20.26 1.65
C THR A 171 -3.21 20.31 0.38
N GLY A 172 -4.00 19.28 0.06
CA GLY A 172 -4.72 19.19 -1.21
C GLY A 172 -6.23 19.02 -1.09
N TYR A 173 -6.75 18.64 0.05
CA TYR A 173 -8.16 18.35 0.25
C TYR A 173 -8.81 19.44 1.07
N GLY A 174 -9.79 20.13 0.48
CA GLY A 174 -10.47 21.32 0.93
C GLY A 174 -10.54 21.56 2.43
N SER A 175 -10.38 22.81 2.79
CA SER A 175 -10.56 23.32 4.13
C SER A 175 -11.92 22.92 4.73
N GLY A 176 -11.95 22.06 5.73
CA GLY A 176 -13.16 21.75 6.48
C GLY A 176 -13.41 20.29 6.83
N GLY A 177 -12.52 19.38 6.47
CA GLY A 177 -12.56 18.02 6.96
C GLY A 177 -11.77 17.90 8.27
N ASP A 178 -12.34 17.19 9.23
CA ASP A 178 -11.62 16.82 10.43
C ASP A 178 -10.35 16.04 10.03
N SER A 179 -9.20 16.70 10.17
CA SER A 179 -7.89 16.17 9.80
C SER A 179 -7.51 14.90 10.59
N ASN A 180 -8.27 14.56 11.61
CA ASN A 180 -7.96 13.45 12.51
C ASN A 180 -8.41 12.07 12.02
N THR A 181 -9.24 11.98 10.97
CA THR A 181 -9.75 10.70 10.47
C THR A 181 -9.37 10.38 9.04
N TYR A 182 -8.90 11.36 8.26
CA TYR A 182 -8.53 11.12 6.86
C TYR A 182 -7.22 10.35 6.73
N GLY A 183 -7.20 9.43 5.78
CA GLY A 183 -6.04 8.62 5.50
C GLY A 183 -5.94 7.32 6.29
N ASP A 184 -6.93 7.01 7.11
CA ASP A 184 -6.97 5.77 7.86
C ASP A 184 -7.67 4.66 7.08
N ILE A 185 -7.22 3.43 7.31
CA ILE A 185 -7.91 2.21 6.89
C ILE A 185 -8.23 1.39 8.13
N THR A 186 -9.51 1.06 8.30
CA THR A 186 -9.95 0.23 9.42
C THR A 186 -10.65 -1.03 8.90
N LEU A 187 -10.15 -2.20 9.32
CA LEU A 187 -10.80 -3.49 9.08
C LEU A 187 -11.65 -3.83 10.31
N ASN A 188 -12.96 -3.72 10.17
CA ASN A 188 -13.93 -4.03 11.23
C ASN A 188 -14.57 -5.42 11.09
N ASN A 189 -14.55 -5.99 9.89
CA ASN A 189 -15.09 -7.32 9.60
C ASN A 189 -14.05 -8.20 8.94
N SER A 190 -14.12 -9.49 9.21
CA SER A 190 -13.17 -10.47 8.69
C SER A 190 -13.23 -10.59 7.17
N ILE A 191 -12.10 -10.91 6.58
CA ILE A 191 -11.92 -11.31 5.19
C ILE A 191 -11.42 -12.76 5.20
N ASN A 192 -12.22 -13.68 4.65
CA ASN A 192 -11.90 -15.10 4.56
C ASN A 192 -11.66 -15.47 3.10
N TYR A 193 -10.41 -15.49 2.67
CA TYR A 193 -10.06 -15.89 1.33
C TYR A 193 -10.30 -17.38 1.12
N ARG A 194 -10.99 -17.74 0.02
CA ARG A 194 -11.35 -19.11 -0.34
C ARG A 194 -11.13 -19.41 -1.82
N GLY A 195 -10.32 -18.60 -2.48
CA GLY A 195 -10.04 -18.73 -3.90
C GLY A 195 -8.99 -19.79 -4.22
N SER A 196 -8.77 -20.00 -5.50
CA SER A 196 -7.78 -20.95 -6.03
C SER A 196 -6.58 -20.25 -6.70
N SER A 197 -6.61 -18.94 -6.82
CA SER A 197 -5.54 -18.16 -7.46
C SER A 197 -4.66 -17.47 -6.42
N ASP A 198 -3.39 -17.25 -6.75
CA ASP A 198 -2.53 -16.41 -5.90
C ASP A 198 -2.92 -14.95 -6.09
N VAL A 199 -3.30 -14.30 -4.99
CA VAL A 199 -3.76 -12.91 -4.95
C VAL A 199 -3.16 -12.16 -3.77
N THR A 200 -3.24 -10.83 -3.83
CA THR A 200 -2.74 -9.97 -2.73
C THR A 200 -3.81 -8.99 -2.29
N LEU A 201 -3.98 -8.87 -0.98
CA LEU A 201 -4.68 -7.77 -0.34
C LEU A 201 -3.67 -6.73 0.15
N THR A 202 -3.70 -5.54 -0.43
CA THR A 202 -2.86 -4.42 -0.01
C THR A 202 -3.71 -3.38 0.70
N LEU A 203 -3.36 -3.01 1.91
CA LEU A 203 -3.87 -1.83 2.60
C LEU A 203 -2.75 -0.80 2.66
N ASN A 204 -2.93 0.33 1.98
CA ASN A 204 -1.95 1.41 1.90
C ASN A 204 -2.58 2.69 2.45
N ALA A 205 -2.38 2.92 3.74
CA ALA A 205 -2.95 4.07 4.43
C ALA A 205 -1.95 5.23 4.50
N ALA A 206 -2.40 6.43 4.17
CA ALA A 206 -1.59 7.62 4.38
C ALA A 206 -1.31 7.87 5.87
N ARG A 207 -2.20 7.45 6.75
CA ARG A 207 -2.02 7.53 8.21
C ARG A 207 -1.94 6.14 8.85
N ASN A 208 -3.03 5.64 9.40
CA ASN A 208 -3.03 4.47 10.24
C ASN A 208 -3.79 3.30 9.60
N ILE A 209 -3.37 2.10 9.93
CA ILE A 209 -4.13 0.88 9.65
C ILE A 209 -4.54 0.27 10.98
N THR A 210 -5.83 -0.04 11.11
CA THR A 210 -6.37 -0.74 12.27
C THR A 210 -7.08 -2.01 11.84
N VAL A 211 -6.66 -3.15 12.36
CA VAL A 211 -7.44 -4.39 12.34
C VAL A 211 -8.12 -4.50 13.69
N ALA A 212 -9.45 -4.37 13.71
CA ALA A 212 -10.23 -4.34 14.95
C ALA A 212 -10.20 -5.69 15.68
N SER A 213 -10.47 -5.65 16.98
CA SER A 213 -10.66 -6.87 17.77
C SER A 213 -11.87 -7.66 17.23
N GLY A 214 -11.67 -8.93 16.92
CA GLY A 214 -12.69 -9.76 16.28
C GLY A 214 -12.70 -9.76 14.75
N ALA A 215 -12.03 -8.82 14.09
CA ALA A 215 -11.76 -8.90 12.67
C ALA A 215 -10.54 -9.78 12.40
N SER A 216 -10.56 -10.50 11.27
CA SER A 216 -9.46 -11.39 10.89
C SER A 216 -9.25 -11.35 9.37
N ILE A 217 -8.04 -11.63 8.94
CA ILE A 217 -7.74 -11.95 7.54
C ILE A 217 -7.26 -13.40 7.53
N LEU A 218 -8.06 -14.26 6.93
CA LEU A 218 -7.84 -15.70 6.92
C LEU A 218 -7.74 -16.20 5.49
N ASP A 219 -6.89 -17.19 5.30
CA ASP A 219 -6.77 -17.91 4.03
C ASP A 219 -7.10 -19.37 4.26
N THR A 220 -8.18 -19.82 3.63
CA THR A 220 -8.64 -21.23 3.62
C THR A 220 -8.82 -21.72 2.20
N GLY A 221 -8.34 -20.97 1.20
CA GLY A 221 -8.35 -21.32 -0.21
C GLY A 221 -7.29 -22.36 -0.58
N SER A 222 -7.29 -22.77 -1.85
CA SER A 222 -6.20 -23.57 -2.44
C SER A 222 -5.12 -22.70 -3.10
N GLY A 223 -5.44 -21.44 -3.43
CA GLY A 223 -4.47 -20.42 -3.81
C GLY A 223 -3.95 -19.68 -2.56
N LYS A 224 -2.94 -18.85 -2.74
CA LYS A 224 -2.30 -18.13 -1.64
C LYS A 224 -2.77 -16.67 -1.58
N LEU A 225 -3.26 -16.24 -0.41
CA LEU A 225 -3.50 -14.83 -0.12
C LEU A 225 -2.23 -14.21 0.47
N GLY A 226 -1.60 -13.28 -0.26
CA GLY A 226 -0.61 -12.35 0.30
C GLY A 226 -1.30 -11.16 0.97
N VAL A 227 -0.72 -10.66 2.06
CA VAL A 227 -1.20 -9.46 2.78
C VAL A 227 -0.07 -8.44 2.85
N LYS A 228 -0.36 -7.20 2.43
CA LYS A 228 0.60 -6.11 2.49
C LYS A 228 -0.02 -4.89 3.13
N PHE A 229 0.55 -4.44 4.24
CA PHE A 229 0.16 -3.21 4.91
C PHE A 229 1.26 -2.17 4.78
N ILE A 230 0.90 -0.98 4.32
CA ILE A 230 1.78 0.17 4.22
C ILE A 230 1.07 1.31 4.93
N SER A 231 1.71 1.95 5.91
CA SER A 231 1.12 3.11 6.57
C SER A 231 2.17 4.20 6.80
N GLY A 232 1.75 5.45 6.61
CA GLY A 232 2.56 6.61 7.00
C GLY A 232 2.61 6.83 8.52
N GLY A 233 1.62 6.33 9.24
CA GLY A 233 1.52 6.35 10.68
C GLY A 233 1.68 4.96 11.31
N SER A 234 0.80 4.61 12.23
CA SER A 234 0.86 3.36 12.99
C SER A 234 0.04 2.23 12.33
N GLN A 235 0.40 0.99 12.66
CA GLN A 235 -0.41 -0.19 12.40
C GLN A 235 -0.81 -0.82 13.74
N THR A 236 -2.11 -0.93 13.99
CA THR A 236 -2.66 -1.57 15.18
C THR A 236 -3.42 -2.82 14.76
N ILE A 237 -2.90 -3.98 15.10
CA ILE A 237 -3.49 -5.27 14.73
C ILE A 237 -4.02 -5.93 15.99
N ASN A 238 -5.31 -5.76 16.24
CA ASN A 238 -6.03 -6.36 17.35
C ASN A 238 -6.77 -7.66 16.94
N GLY A 239 -6.80 -7.94 15.65
CA GLY A 239 -7.36 -9.15 15.05
C GLY A 239 -6.28 -10.13 14.61
N THR A 240 -6.71 -11.26 14.06
CA THR A 240 -5.81 -12.31 13.55
C THR A 240 -5.56 -12.13 12.05
N ILE A 241 -4.30 -12.27 11.62
CA ILE A 241 -3.94 -12.46 10.23
C ILE A 241 -3.31 -13.85 10.11
N SER A 242 -3.93 -14.73 9.35
CA SER A 242 -3.43 -16.10 9.11
C SER A 242 -3.66 -16.47 7.66
N VAL A 243 -2.63 -16.39 6.86
CA VAL A 243 -2.68 -16.56 5.40
C VAL A 243 -1.58 -17.48 4.91
N ALA A 244 -1.80 -18.13 3.76
CA ALA A 244 -0.82 -19.00 3.12
C ALA A 244 0.24 -18.24 2.30
N GLY A 245 -0.05 -16.99 1.96
CA GLY A 245 0.89 -16.10 1.27
C GLY A 245 1.72 -15.27 2.25
N THR A 246 2.55 -14.39 1.72
CA THR A 246 3.43 -13.52 2.49
C THR A 246 2.63 -12.46 3.25
N VAL A 247 3.02 -12.18 4.50
CA VAL A 247 2.58 -10.99 5.24
C VAL A 247 3.73 -9.97 5.26
N ASP A 248 3.54 -8.83 4.63
CA ASP A 248 4.50 -7.72 4.55
C ASP A 248 3.90 -6.48 5.22
N LEU A 249 4.41 -6.12 6.39
CA LEU A 249 3.94 -4.98 7.16
C LEU A 249 4.99 -3.87 7.12
N LYS A 250 4.65 -2.72 6.53
CA LYS A 250 5.56 -1.56 6.36
C LYS A 250 5.02 -0.34 7.09
N THR A 251 5.64 -0.01 8.21
CA THR A 251 5.25 1.15 9.02
C THR A 251 6.39 1.62 9.91
N THR A 252 6.18 2.77 10.55
CA THR A 252 7.05 3.30 11.59
C THR A 252 6.74 2.76 12.98
N THR A 253 5.52 2.29 13.23
CA THR A 253 5.08 1.86 14.57
C THR A 253 4.09 0.70 14.49
N TYR A 254 4.35 -0.38 15.24
CA TYR A 254 3.47 -1.53 15.38
C TYR A 254 2.87 -1.66 16.78
N LYS A 255 1.64 -2.12 16.82
CA LYS A 255 1.03 -2.72 18.01
C LYS A 255 0.30 -3.99 17.61
N LEU A 256 0.86 -5.14 17.94
CA LEU A 256 0.24 -6.45 17.70
C LEU A 256 -0.31 -6.98 19.02
N THR A 257 -1.60 -7.29 19.06
CA THR A 257 -2.26 -7.89 20.24
C THR A 257 -2.78 -9.29 19.96
N LYS A 258 -2.71 -9.73 18.71
CA LYS A 258 -3.13 -11.06 18.23
C LYS A 258 -2.08 -11.65 17.31
N ASN A 259 -2.29 -12.92 16.96
CA ASN A 259 -1.37 -13.68 16.12
C ASN A 259 -1.41 -13.19 14.67
N VAL A 260 -0.24 -13.04 14.08
CA VAL A 260 -0.06 -12.74 12.66
C VAL A 260 0.77 -13.87 12.07
N TYR A 261 0.20 -14.61 11.13
CA TYR A 261 0.85 -15.72 10.44
C TYR A 261 0.76 -15.48 8.93
N GLY A 262 1.90 -15.60 8.25
CA GLY A 262 1.99 -15.65 6.80
C GLY A 262 2.36 -17.06 6.32
N ASP A 263 2.80 -17.16 5.07
CA ASP A 263 3.43 -18.37 4.53
C ASP A 263 4.35 -18.96 5.60
N SER A 264 4.30 -20.26 5.79
CA SER A 264 4.97 -21.02 6.87
C SER A 264 6.47 -20.72 7.04
N SER A 265 7.03 -19.90 6.17
CA SER A 265 8.42 -19.46 6.23
C SER A 265 8.66 -18.05 6.77
N SER A 266 7.77 -17.06 6.63
CA SER A 266 8.10 -15.74 7.16
C SER A 266 6.98 -14.67 7.13
N THR A 267 6.87 -13.91 8.21
CA THR A 267 6.30 -12.56 8.20
C THR A 267 7.44 -11.57 8.11
N THR A 268 7.41 -10.67 7.13
CA THR A 268 8.46 -9.67 6.94
C THR A 268 8.00 -8.32 7.48
N TYR A 269 8.79 -7.76 8.39
CA TYR A 269 8.62 -6.41 8.94
C TYR A 269 9.70 -5.51 8.36
N THR A 270 9.30 -4.42 7.69
CA THR A 270 10.23 -3.47 7.08
C THR A 270 10.11 -2.10 7.75
N TYR A 271 11.21 -1.58 8.26
CA TYR A 271 11.32 -0.26 8.87
C TYR A 271 12.32 0.57 8.07
N SER A 272 11.87 1.65 7.44
CA SER A 272 12.71 2.50 6.58
C SER A 272 12.81 3.96 7.05
N THR A 273 11.97 4.37 7.99
CA THR A 273 12.00 5.73 8.55
C THR A 273 12.92 5.76 9.77
N SER A 274 13.79 6.76 9.87
CA SER A 274 14.67 6.94 11.04
C SER A 274 13.85 7.16 12.31
N GLY A 275 14.30 6.56 13.41
CA GLY A 275 13.60 6.62 14.68
C GLY A 275 13.55 5.28 15.40
N VAL A 276 12.76 5.20 16.46
CA VAL A 276 12.54 3.98 17.24
C VAL A 276 11.25 3.31 16.80
N HIS A 277 11.34 2.02 16.46
CA HIS A 277 10.21 1.18 16.13
C HIS A 277 10.10 0.05 17.15
N THR A 278 8.89 -0.40 17.42
CA THR A 278 8.65 -1.47 18.39
C THR A 278 7.92 -2.62 17.73
N LEU A 279 8.49 -3.81 17.82
CA LEU A 279 7.86 -5.06 17.44
C LEU A 279 7.70 -5.93 18.68
N THR A 280 6.46 -6.21 19.08
CA THR A 280 6.17 -7.20 20.12
C THR A 280 5.85 -8.53 19.44
N LEU A 281 6.61 -9.57 19.77
CA LEU A 281 6.40 -10.89 19.17
C LEU A 281 5.10 -11.51 19.66
N ALA A 282 4.24 -11.87 18.70
CA ALA A 282 3.05 -12.64 18.97
C ALA A 282 3.38 -14.10 19.33
N SER A 283 2.43 -14.80 19.94
CA SER A 283 2.58 -16.24 20.17
C SER A 283 2.76 -16.99 18.84
N GLY A 284 3.67 -17.96 18.82
CA GLY A 284 4.02 -18.72 17.62
C GLY A 284 5.30 -18.27 16.92
N TYR A 285 5.82 -17.09 17.24
CA TYR A 285 7.12 -16.63 16.76
C TYR A 285 8.18 -16.77 17.85
N SER A 286 9.21 -17.57 17.60
CA SER A 286 10.34 -17.75 18.53
C SER A 286 11.69 -17.49 17.86
N SER A 287 11.71 -17.32 16.55
CA SER A 287 12.92 -17.09 15.76
C SER A 287 12.65 -16.17 14.59
N GLY A 288 13.69 -15.58 14.05
CA GLY A 288 13.60 -14.73 12.87
C GLY A 288 14.97 -14.43 12.28
N THR A 289 14.94 -13.83 11.09
CA THR A 289 16.12 -13.29 10.43
C THR A 289 16.02 -11.78 10.33
N PHE A 290 17.14 -11.09 10.24
CA PHE A 290 17.18 -9.66 10.03
C PHE A 290 18.22 -9.25 8.98
N ASP A 291 17.90 -8.22 8.23
CA ASP A 291 18.80 -7.48 7.35
C ASP A 291 18.70 -6.01 7.75
N ILE A 292 19.69 -5.50 8.46
CA ILE A 292 19.76 -4.12 8.92
C ILE A 292 20.89 -3.37 8.22
N ARG A 293 20.64 -2.08 7.94
CA ARG A 293 21.59 -1.20 7.29
C ARG A 293 21.70 0.10 8.04
N GLY A 294 22.92 0.51 8.34
CA GLY A 294 23.18 1.85 8.84
C GLY A 294 22.87 2.91 7.79
N ALA A 295 22.59 4.12 8.24
CA ALA A 295 22.28 5.21 7.36
C ALA A 295 23.52 5.76 6.65
N GLN A 296 23.32 6.37 5.50
CA GLN A 296 24.37 7.03 4.73
C GLN A 296 24.81 8.33 5.42
N GLY A 297 26.09 8.66 5.32
CA GLY A 297 26.59 9.99 5.69
C GLY A 297 26.16 11.07 4.73
N GLY A 298 26.12 12.31 5.20
CA GLY A 298 25.78 13.47 4.42
C GLY A 298 26.85 13.81 3.37
N ALA A 299 26.44 14.46 2.29
CA ALA A 299 27.32 15.01 1.28
C ALA A 299 28.05 16.27 1.79
N ASN A 300 29.22 16.56 1.24
CA ASN A 300 29.86 17.86 1.47
C ASN A 300 29.15 18.97 0.64
N SER A 301 29.57 20.22 0.85
CA SER A 301 29.03 21.38 0.15
C SER A 301 29.23 21.38 -1.37
N ARG A 302 30.11 20.53 -1.89
CA ARG A 302 30.35 20.34 -3.34
C ARG A 302 29.51 19.21 -3.91
N GLY A 303 28.61 18.61 -3.13
CA GLY A 303 27.72 17.53 -3.58
C GLY A 303 28.36 16.13 -3.59
N ASN A 304 29.59 15.98 -3.10
CA ASN A 304 30.18 14.64 -2.99
C ASN A 304 29.52 13.89 -1.86
N MET A 305 28.93 12.73 -2.17
CA MET A 305 28.16 11.91 -1.25
C MET A 305 29.01 11.35 -0.10
N GLY A 306 28.45 11.27 1.08
CA GLY A 306 29.02 10.55 2.21
C GLY A 306 29.00 9.04 2.01
N GLY A 307 29.73 8.32 2.84
CA GLY A 307 29.83 6.86 2.81
C GLY A 307 28.48 6.19 3.07
N LYS A 308 28.26 5.03 2.46
CA LYS A 308 27.10 4.17 2.78
C LYS A 308 27.29 3.56 4.17
N GLY A 309 26.19 3.36 4.89
CA GLY A 309 26.20 2.60 6.13
C GLY A 309 26.53 1.12 5.91
N GLY A 310 26.99 0.48 6.97
CA GLY A 310 27.25 -0.97 6.99
C GLY A 310 25.95 -1.77 6.83
N LYS A 311 26.09 -3.01 6.41
CA LYS A 311 25.00 -4.00 6.34
C LYS A 311 25.30 -5.14 7.30
N VAL A 312 24.31 -5.53 8.10
CA VAL A 312 24.39 -6.71 8.98
C VAL A 312 23.17 -7.58 8.76
N THR A 313 23.39 -8.85 8.52
CA THR A 313 22.34 -9.87 8.42
C THR A 313 22.59 -10.94 9.50
N GLY A 314 21.53 -11.48 10.04
CA GLY A 314 21.63 -12.50 11.06
C GLY A 314 20.29 -13.12 11.37
N SER A 315 20.29 -13.97 12.40
CA SER A 315 19.10 -14.60 12.92
C SER A 315 19.07 -14.52 14.45
N PHE A 316 17.89 -14.59 14.99
CA PHE A 316 17.64 -14.80 16.41
C PHE A 316 16.75 -16.02 16.61
N SER A 317 16.87 -16.69 17.73
CA SER A 317 16.06 -17.85 18.09
C SER A 317 15.77 -17.84 19.59
N ASN A 318 14.84 -18.69 20.00
CA ASN A 318 14.44 -18.88 21.39
C ASN A 318 13.88 -17.63 22.08
N LEU A 319 13.22 -16.76 21.30
CA LEU A 319 12.48 -15.65 21.86
C LEU A 319 11.10 -16.12 22.37
N SER A 320 10.65 -15.52 23.45
CA SER A 320 9.35 -15.81 24.04
C SER A 320 8.24 -14.98 23.39
N ALA A 321 7.01 -15.48 23.42
CA ALA A 321 5.85 -14.66 23.13
C ALA A 321 5.81 -13.45 24.06
N GLY A 322 5.59 -12.26 23.51
CA GLY A 322 5.62 -11.01 24.26
C GLY A 322 6.98 -10.33 24.32
N SER A 323 8.09 -10.99 23.87
CA SER A 323 9.38 -10.32 23.72
C SER A 323 9.27 -9.08 22.85
N VAL A 324 9.92 -8.01 23.24
CA VAL A 324 9.86 -6.70 22.58
C VAL A 324 11.19 -6.43 21.87
N LEU A 325 11.13 -6.35 20.55
CA LEU A 325 12.24 -5.87 19.75
C LEU A 325 12.09 -4.36 19.51
N LYS A 326 13.04 -3.57 20.00
CA LYS A 326 13.19 -2.14 19.70
C LYS A 326 14.17 -1.99 18.55
N ILE A 327 13.67 -1.50 17.41
CA ILE A 327 14.46 -1.31 16.19
C ILE A 327 14.76 0.20 16.08
N TYR A 328 16.00 0.57 16.25
CA TYR A 328 16.49 1.93 16.09
C TYR A 328 17.00 2.08 14.67
N VAL A 329 16.25 2.74 13.80
CA VAL A 329 16.65 2.98 12.40
C VAL A 329 17.46 4.26 12.33
N GLY A 330 18.70 4.18 11.86
CA GLY A 330 19.60 5.31 11.72
C GLY A 330 19.08 6.39 10.78
N GLY A 331 19.36 7.65 11.11
CA GLY A 331 19.10 8.79 10.23
C GLY A 331 20.28 9.08 9.32
N VAL A 332 19.99 9.59 8.11
CA VAL A 332 21.01 10.09 7.18
C VAL A 332 21.72 11.31 7.80
N GLY A 333 23.02 11.42 7.61
CA GLY A 333 23.77 12.60 8.02
C GLY A 333 23.37 13.86 7.24
N GLY A 334 23.39 15.00 7.90
CA GLY A 334 23.10 16.29 7.25
C GLY A 334 24.11 16.61 6.16
N ASN A 335 23.67 17.27 5.10
CA ASN A 335 24.53 17.72 4.01
C ASN A 335 25.21 19.06 4.34
N GLY A 336 26.47 19.20 4.02
CA GLY A 336 27.21 20.47 4.07
C GLY A 336 26.59 21.51 3.13
N LYS A 337 26.60 22.79 3.55
CA LYS A 337 26.06 23.90 2.75
C LYS A 337 27.13 24.95 2.47
N GLN A 338 27.21 25.50 1.26
CA GLN A 338 28.07 26.64 0.95
C GLN A 338 27.61 27.90 1.67
N GLY A 339 28.57 28.77 2.06
CA GLY A 339 28.27 30.08 2.62
C GLY A 339 27.84 30.09 4.08
N GLN A 340 27.94 29.00 4.79
CA GLN A 340 27.65 28.94 6.24
C GLN A 340 28.82 29.52 7.07
N SER A 341 28.49 30.13 8.20
CA SER A 341 29.47 30.63 9.16
C SER A 341 30.35 29.48 9.68
N TYR A 342 31.60 29.81 10.00
CA TYR A 342 32.58 28.90 10.60
C TYR A 342 32.13 28.26 11.95
N THR A 343 31.02 28.72 12.50
CA THR A 343 30.46 28.21 13.76
C THR A 343 29.32 27.19 13.56
N SER A 344 28.91 26.93 12.30
CA SER A 344 27.79 26.02 11.99
C SER A 344 28.30 24.62 11.66
N TYR A 345 27.96 23.66 12.47
CA TYR A 345 28.21 22.23 12.23
C TYR A 345 27.05 21.60 11.48
N THR A 346 27.38 20.63 10.64
CA THR A 346 26.35 19.80 9.98
C THR A 346 25.91 18.69 10.94
N ALA A 347 24.61 18.54 11.15
CA ALA A 347 24.09 17.55 12.09
C ALA A 347 24.41 16.13 11.66
N GLY A 348 24.77 15.29 12.62
CA GLY A 348 24.82 13.84 12.43
C GLY A 348 23.42 13.23 12.34
N GLY A 349 23.33 12.07 11.73
CA GLY A 349 22.09 11.30 11.63
C GLY A 349 21.64 10.75 12.97
N TYR A 350 20.34 10.50 13.11
CA TYR A 350 19.75 9.89 14.29
C TYR A 350 20.43 8.56 14.63
N ASN A 351 20.56 8.24 15.91
CA ASN A 351 21.19 7.06 16.48
C ASN A 351 22.72 7.03 16.27
N GLY A 352 23.38 8.14 16.62
CA GLY A 352 24.82 8.21 16.82
C GLY A 352 25.65 8.65 15.62
N GLY A 353 25.04 9.32 14.63
CA GLY A 353 25.82 10.00 13.60
C GLY A 353 26.62 11.16 14.15
N GLY A 354 27.93 11.23 13.82
CA GLY A 354 28.79 12.34 14.21
C GLY A 354 28.47 13.63 13.45
N THR A 355 28.71 14.79 14.07
CA THR A 355 28.57 16.08 13.39
C THR A 355 29.65 16.26 12.32
N GLY A 356 29.31 16.91 11.22
CA GLY A 356 30.26 17.28 10.17
C GLY A 356 31.11 18.48 10.58
N GLY A 357 32.29 18.63 9.95
CA GLY A 357 33.20 19.74 10.20
C GLY A 357 32.63 21.10 9.80
N ASN A 358 33.08 22.14 10.51
CA ASN A 358 32.67 23.54 10.26
C ASN A 358 33.54 24.22 9.16
N LYS A 359 34.79 23.82 9.01
CA LYS A 359 35.76 24.53 8.22
C LYS A 359 35.67 24.27 6.70
N ASP A 360 35.29 23.09 6.33
CA ASP A 360 35.18 22.64 4.92
C ASP A 360 33.75 22.24 4.55
N GLN A 361 32.79 22.63 5.38
CA GLN A 361 31.37 22.36 5.16
C GLN A 361 31.10 20.86 4.88
N GLY A 362 31.76 20.02 5.64
CA GLY A 362 31.60 18.57 5.55
C GLY A 362 30.21 18.10 5.93
N GLY A 363 29.77 17.01 5.33
CA GLY A 363 28.52 16.33 5.73
C GLY A 363 28.65 15.67 7.10
N GLY A 364 27.53 15.52 7.81
CA GLY A 364 27.46 14.75 9.04
C GLY A 364 27.52 13.24 8.78
N GLY A 365 27.95 12.47 9.75
CA GLY A 365 27.92 11.00 9.70
C GLY A 365 26.49 10.48 9.74
N GLY A 366 26.21 9.38 9.06
CA GLY A 366 24.97 8.64 9.19
C GLY A 366 24.86 7.92 10.54
N GLY A 367 23.65 7.72 11.03
CA GLY A 367 23.41 6.98 12.27
C GLY A 367 23.42 5.48 12.09
N ALA A 368 23.68 4.76 13.17
CA ALA A 368 23.61 3.30 13.19
C ALA A 368 22.15 2.81 13.16
N THR A 369 21.92 1.63 12.61
CA THR A 369 20.66 0.90 12.81
C THR A 369 20.94 -0.25 13.76
N ASP A 370 20.16 -0.38 14.84
CA ASP A 370 20.34 -1.47 15.79
C ASP A 370 19.01 -2.08 16.26
N ILE A 371 19.07 -3.32 16.71
CA ILE A 371 17.96 -4.05 17.30
C ILE A 371 18.30 -4.31 18.77
N ARG A 372 17.36 -3.98 19.66
CA ARG A 372 17.46 -4.21 21.12
C ARG A 372 16.35 -5.14 21.58
N LEU A 373 16.68 -6.06 22.46
CA LEU A 373 15.74 -7.04 23.00
C LEU A 373 15.31 -6.62 24.41
N ASP A 374 14.00 -6.53 24.60
CA ASP A 374 13.33 -6.29 25.88
C ASP A 374 13.81 -5.06 26.67
N GLY A 375 14.51 -4.12 26.00
CA GLY A 375 15.04 -2.92 26.64
C GLY A 375 15.32 -1.78 25.66
N THR A 376 15.87 -0.68 26.21
CA THR A 376 16.21 0.55 25.46
C THR A 376 17.67 0.96 25.62
N ALA A 377 18.40 0.32 26.50
CA ALA A 377 19.81 0.61 26.75
C ALA A 377 20.71 0.11 25.60
N LEU A 378 21.90 0.68 25.48
CA LEU A 378 22.89 0.21 24.49
C LEU A 378 23.36 -1.21 24.77
N THR A 379 23.29 -1.65 26.01
CA THR A 379 23.57 -3.01 26.46
C THR A 379 22.55 -4.04 26.00
N ASP A 380 21.35 -3.60 25.58
CA ASP A 380 20.27 -4.48 25.14
C ASP A 380 20.37 -4.79 23.63
N ARG A 381 21.40 -4.26 22.96
CA ARG A 381 21.63 -4.48 21.53
C ARG A 381 21.98 -5.93 21.21
N ILE A 382 21.21 -6.53 20.31
CA ILE A 382 21.48 -7.86 19.76
C ILE A 382 22.08 -7.81 18.34
N ALA A 383 21.92 -6.69 17.65
CA ALA A 383 22.51 -6.46 16.32
C ALA A 383 22.74 -4.96 16.09
N VAL A 384 23.83 -4.60 15.40
CA VAL A 384 24.18 -3.20 15.07
C VAL A 384 24.80 -3.14 13.67
N ALA A 385 24.23 -2.29 12.81
CA ALA A 385 24.84 -1.88 11.55
C ALA A 385 25.30 -0.41 11.65
N GLY A 386 26.60 -0.16 11.56
CA GLY A 386 27.19 1.18 11.69
C GLY A 386 26.75 2.12 10.57
N GLY A 387 26.59 3.40 10.89
CA GLY A 387 26.33 4.45 9.88
C GLY A 387 27.56 4.74 9.02
N GLY A 388 27.35 5.35 7.86
CA GLY A 388 28.41 5.82 6.96
C GLY A 388 29.03 7.11 7.43
N GLY A 389 30.30 7.34 7.14
CA GLY A 389 30.99 8.60 7.39
C GLY A 389 30.43 9.73 6.53
N GLY A 390 30.32 10.95 7.08
CA GLY A 390 30.11 12.16 6.30
C GLY A 390 31.33 12.52 5.45
N ARG A 391 31.16 13.33 4.44
CA ARG A 391 32.22 13.76 3.54
C ARG A 391 32.50 15.26 3.62
#